data_cc6e6387c7528739476ec7af4da1efe0
#
_entry.id   cc6e6387c7528739476ec7af4da1efe0
#
_cell.length_a   1.000
_cell.length_b   1.000
_cell.length_c   1.000
_cell.angle_alpha   90.00
_cell.angle_beta   90.00
_cell.angle_gamma   90.00
#
_symmetry.space_group_name_H-M   'P 1'
#
loop_
_entity.id
_entity.type
_entity.pdbx_description
1 polymer ?
#
loop_
_entity_poly.entity_id
_entity_poly.type
_entity_poly.pdbx_seq_one_letter_code
_entity_poly.pdbx_strand_id
1 'polypeptide(L)'
;AAAEAVLLMHRANRRRTDGVTLLDADLFPQTLSVVRLRAEAVGIDVRVADLSAGIPEDVRAEVEEKGLCGVVLQQPGDSGRIHDHAAVIAQAKEAGALVTVAADILSLALITPPGEQGADIAVGSTQRFGVPLFFGGPHAAYMAVKEGLQRSMPGRLVGVSHDDAGKPAYRLALQTREQHIRREKATSNICTAQALLAIVASMYAVYHGPQGIARIARHAHAQAVRLAEALRAGGVEVAEEHFFDTITVRVPGRAEQVLQAAEENGVNLRLVDADTLRIAADETTVDADLVAVLTAFGLDAGSLPASAHEGAVATPAVPESLRRSSAFMTHPVFNTHHSETKMLRYLRRLSGYDLALDRTMIPLGSCTMKLNATAEMEAISWPEFCSIHPFAPDHQTEGWRFLIADLESKLAEITGYAGVSVAPNAGSQGEFAGLWAIRQYHLARGEGGRDICLIPASAHGTNAASAVLAGLKVVVVATADDGTIDAADLDAKIAANEGRIAAIMITYPSTHGVYDADVKEVCATVHAAGGQVYIDGANLNALVGLAQPGEFGGDVSHLNLHKTFCIPHGWAWAPWRWASTWCRTCPPARP
;
A
#
# COMPACT_ATOMS: atom_id res chain seq x y z
N ALA A 1 -0.17 2.56 -3.99
CA ALA A 1 0.43 3.24 -5.15
C ALA A 1 -0.65 3.66 -6.16
N ALA A 2 -1.55 2.76 -6.60
CA ALA A 2 -2.58 3.09 -7.61
C ALA A 2 -3.47 4.26 -7.18
N ALA A 3 -3.98 4.28 -5.95
CA ALA A 3 -4.78 5.41 -5.45
C ALA A 3 -4.01 6.74 -5.46
N GLU A 4 -2.72 6.73 -5.12
CA GLU A 4 -1.87 7.92 -5.23
C GLU A 4 -1.65 8.35 -6.68
N ALA A 5 -1.59 7.41 -7.62
CA ALA A 5 -1.52 7.72 -9.04
C ALA A 5 -2.80 8.41 -9.53
N VAL A 6 -3.98 7.96 -9.07
CA VAL A 6 -5.26 8.64 -9.36
C VAL A 6 -5.25 10.08 -8.84
N LEU A 7 -4.87 10.29 -7.59
CA LEU A 7 -4.74 11.63 -7.03
C LEU A 7 -3.70 12.48 -7.79
N LEU A 8 -2.60 11.87 -8.24
CA LEU A 8 -1.59 12.53 -9.06
C LEU A 8 -2.17 12.96 -10.42
N MET A 9 -2.91 12.08 -11.09
CA MET A 9 -3.53 12.39 -12.38
C MET A 9 -4.45 13.61 -12.27
N HIS A 10 -5.30 13.67 -11.24
CA HIS A 10 -6.18 14.82 -10.99
C HIS A 10 -5.39 16.09 -10.68
N ARG A 11 -4.32 16.03 -9.89
CA ARG A 11 -3.47 17.19 -9.60
C ARG A 11 -2.70 17.69 -10.84
N ALA A 12 -2.27 16.78 -11.68
CA ALA A 12 -1.45 17.10 -12.85
C ALA A 12 -2.28 17.55 -14.05
N ASN A 13 -3.45 16.96 -14.24
CA ASN A 13 -4.35 17.26 -15.36
C ASN A 13 -5.28 18.44 -15.06
N ARG A 14 -4.72 19.64 -14.97
CA ARG A 14 -5.43 20.87 -14.59
C ARG A 14 -6.61 21.23 -15.50
N ARG A 15 -6.70 20.66 -16.70
CA ARG A 15 -7.76 20.93 -17.68
C ARG A 15 -8.97 20.01 -17.48
N ARG A 16 -8.85 18.97 -16.68
CA ARG A 16 -9.81 17.88 -16.52
C ARG A 16 -9.94 17.45 -15.05
N THR A 17 -9.80 18.39 -14.10
CA THR A 17 -9.88 18.08 -12.66
C THR A 17 -11.22 17.49 -12.24
N ASP A 18 -12.29 17.85 -12.94
CA ASP A 18 -13.65 17.36 -12.67
C ASP A 18 -14.03 16.17 -13.59
N GLY A 19 -13.08 15.70 -14.41
CA GLY A 19 -13.29 14.58 -15.30
C GLY A 19 -13.31 13.23 -14.58
N VAL A 20 -13.97 12.27 -15.21
CA VAL A 20 -14.05 10.88 -14.72
C VAL A 20 -12.68 10.20 -14.82
N THR A 21 -12.38 9.31 -13.88
CA THR A 21 -11.27 8.37 -13.98
C THR A 21 -11.82 6.95 -14.22
N LEU A 22 -11.39 6.32 -15.32
CA LEU A 22 -11.75 4.95 -15.62
C LEU A 22 -10.80 3.97 -14.95
N LEU A 23 -11.36 2.94 -14.35
CA LEU A 23 -10.65 1.83 -13.73
C LEU A 23 -10.96 0.55 -14.51
N ASP A 24 -9.93 -0.16 -14.93
CA ASP A 24 -10.09 -1.45 -15.60
C ASP A 24 -10.79 -2.45 -14.67
N ALA A 25 -11.75 -3.19 -15.18
CA ALA A 25 -12.45 -4.24 -14.44
C ALA A 25 -11.52 -5.38 -14.01
N ASP A 26 -10.41 -5.58 -14.73
CA ASP A 26 -9.39 -6.60 -14.42
C ASP A 26 -8.28 -6.10 -13.47
N LEU A 27 -8.50 -4.96 -12.79
CA LEU A 27 -7.69 -4.55 -11.63
C LEU A 27 -7.92 -5.50 -10.45
N PHE A 28 -6.88 -5.73 -9.64
CA PHE A 28 -7.04 -6.48 -8.39
C PHE A 28 -8.16 -5.87 -7.52
N PRO A 29 -9.07 -6.68 -6.94
CA PRO A 29 -10.18 -6.20 -6.12
C PRO A 29 -9.74 -5.27 -4.98
N GLN A 30 -8.59 -5.57 -4.35
CA GLN A 30 -8.00 -4.75 -3.29
C GLN A 30 -7.59 -3.38 -3.82
N THR A 31 -7.04 -3.32 -5.04
CA THR A 31 -6.69 -2.06 -5.69
C THR A 31 -7.92 -1.23 -6.00
N LEU A 32 -8.98 -1.86 -6.55
CA LEU A 32 -10.26 -1.20 -6.79
C LEU A 32 -10.86 -0.62 -5.51
N SER A 33 -10.88 -1.41 -4.42
CA SER A 33 -11.41 -0.99 -3.12
C SER A 33 -10.68 0.24 -2.57
N VAL A 34 -9.34 0.21 -2.55
CA VAL A 34 -8.54 1.34 -2.03
C VAL A 34 -8.66 2.57 -2.92
N VAL A 35 -8.68 2.40 -4.25
CA VAL A 35 -8.85 3.53 -5.17
C VAL A 35 -10.21 4.20 -4.98
N ARG A 36 -11.28 3.41 -4.90
CA ARG A 36 -12.64 3.93 -4.66
C ARG A 36 -12.73 4.70 -3.35
N LEU A 37 -12.23 4.11 -2.25
CA LEU A 37 -12.24 4.76 -0.93
C LEU A 37 -11.52 6.12 -0.95
N ARG A 38 -10.32 6.16 -1.57
CA ARG A 38 -9.50 7.37 -1.62
C ARG A 38 -10.09 8.41 -2.57
N ALA A 39 -10.72 8.00 -3.66
CA ALA A 39 -11.41 8.87 -4.60
C ALA A 39 -12.66 9.50 -3.95
N GLU A 40 -13.48 8.69 -3.27
CA GLU A 40 -14.66 9.14 -2.53
C GLU A 40 -14.32 10.21 -1.50
N ALA A 41 -13.24 9.99 -0.72
CA ALA A 41 -12.81 10.92 0.32
C ALA A 41 -12.57 12.35 -0.19
N VAL A 42 -12.15 12.50 -1.43
CA VAL A 42 -11.82 13.80 -2.05
C VAL A 42 -12.75 14.18 -3.20
N GLY A 43 -13.85 13.46 -3.40
CA GLY A 43 -14.88 13.78 -4.40
C GLY A 43 -14.46 13.51 -5.85
N ILE A 44 -13.53 12.59 -6.09
CA ILE A 44 -13.13 12.16 -7.44
C ILE A 44 -14.12 11.11 -7.96
N ASP A 45 -14.67 11.34 -9.16
CA ASP A 45 -15.57 10.40 -9.82
C ASP A 45 -14.77 9.27 -10.51
N VAL A 46 -15.06 8.03 -10.13
CA VAL A 46 -14.41 6.84 -10.69
C VAL A 46 -15.45 5.87 -11.27
N ARG A 47 -15.14 5.28 -12.44
CA ARG A 47 -15.96 4.26 -13.09
C ARG A 47 -15.14 3.01 -13.36
N VAL A 48 -15.69 1.85 -13.09
CA VAL A 48 -15.10 0.56 -13.45
C VAL A 48 -15.74 0.11 -14.75
N ALA A 49 -14.92 -0.26 -15.71
CA ALA A 49 -15.35 -0.76 -17.02
C ALA A 49 -14.34 -1.81 -17.54
N ASP A 50 -14.82 -2.72 -18.37
CA ASP A 50 -13.93 -3.61 -19.11
C ASP A 50 -13.22 -2.80 -20.21
N LEU A 51 -11.92 -2.58 -20.00
CA LEU A 51 -11.08 -1.80 -20.91
C LEU A 51 -10.25 -2.67 -21.86
N SER A 52 -10.48 -3.98 -21.89
CA SER A 52 -9.69 -4.94 -22.66
C SER A 52 -9.73 -4.70 -24.18
N ALA A 53 -10.82 -4.12 -24.70
CA ALA A 53 -11.00 -3.78 -26.12
C ALA A 53 -10.96 -2.25 -26.37
N GLY A 54 -10.64 -1.44 -25.38
CA GLY A 54 -10.70 0.03 -25.44
C GLY A 54 -11.78 0.59 -24.52
N ILE A 55 -12.11 1.88 -24.65
CA ILE A 55 -13.17 2.53 -23.85
C ILE A 55 -14.55 2.10 -24.39
N PRO A 56 -15.39 1.40 -23.58
CA PRO A 56 -16.67 0.89 -24.03
C PRO A 56 -17.66 2.01 -24.36
N GLU A 57 -18.62 1.73 -25.24
CA GLU A 57 -19.60 2.70 -25.73
C GLU A 57 -20.52 3.24 -24.64
N ASP A 58 -20.90 2.39 -23.67
CA ASP A 58 -21.77 2.75 -22.55
C ASP A 58 -21.18 3.80 -21.59
N VAL A 59 -19.83 3.86 -21.47
CA VAL A 59 -19.14 4.90 -20.70
C VAL A 59 -18.70 6.09 -21.54
N ARG A 60 -18.69 5.97 -22.86
CA ARG A 60 -18.19 7.00 -23.77
C ARG A 60 -18.99 8.31 -23.67
N ALA A 61 -20.31 8.21 -23.58
CA ALA A 61 -21.18 9.39 -23.42
C ALA A 61 -20.86 10.18 -22.14
N GLU A 62 -20.63 9.49 -21.03
CA GLU A 62 -20.24 10.13 -19.77
C GLU A 62 -18.85 10.79 -19.88
N VAL A 63 -17.90 10.13 -20.54
CA VAL A 63 -16.56 10.66 -20.80
C VAL A 63 -16.62 11.90 -21.71
N GLU A 64 -17.49 11.93 -22.71
CA GLU A 64 -17.69 13.09 -23.58
C GLU A 64 -18.30 14.27 -22.82
N GLU A 65 -19.28 14.01 -21.93
CA GLU A 65 -19.94 15.05 -21.14
C GLU A 65 -19.02 15.65 -20.05
N LYS A 66 -18.41 14.80 -19.22
CA LYS A 66 -17.62 15.20 -18.06
C LYS A 66 -16.13 15.42 -18.38
N GLY A 67 -15.65 14.83 -19.47
CA GLY A 67 -14.23 14.70 -19.79
C GLY A 67 -13.57 13.53 -19.08
N LEU A 68 -12.44 13.07 -19.63
CA LEU A 68 -11.63 12.00 -19.07
C LEU A 68 -10.39 12.58 -18.39
N CYS A 69 -10.26 12.35 -17.07
CA CYS A 69 -9.08 12.79 -16.32
C CYS A 69 -7.95 11.76 -16.39
N GLY A 70 -8.29 10.49 -16.21
CA GLY A 70 -7.30 9.41 -16.17
C GLY A 70 -7.87 8.04 -16.45
N VAL A 71 -6.98 7.10 -16.74
CA VAL A 71 -7.27 5.67 -16.89
C VAL A 71 -6.29 4.88 -16.06
N VAL A 72 -6.77 3.86 -15.34
CA VAL A 72 -5.94 2.92 -14.56
C VAL A 72 -6.13 1.53 -15.11
N LEU A 73 -5.04 0.92 -15.55
CA LEU A 73 -4.96 -0.42 -16.14
C LEU A 73 -4.12 -1.35 -15.26
N GLN A 74 -4.23 -2.66 -15.45
CA GLN A 74 -3.49 -3.68 -14.72
C GLN A 74 -2.71 -4.59 -15.70
N GLN A 75 -1.45 -4.90 -15.37
CA GLN A 75 -0.60 -5.78 -16.20
C GLN A 75 0.32 -6.66 -15.33
N PRO A 76 0.18 -8.01 -15.35
CA PRO A 76 -1.00 -8.75 -15.82
C PRO A 76 -2.26 -8.40 -15.03
N GLY A 77 -3.44 -8.69 -15.58
CA GLY A 77 -4.73 -8.49 -14.92
C GLY A 77 -4.93 -9.41 -13.72
N ASP A 78 -5.99 -9.16 -12.95
CA ASP A 78 -6.43 -10.05 -11.86
C ASP A 78 -6.77 -11.46 -12.37
N SER A 79 -7.27 -11.55 -13.61
CA SER A 79 -7.50 -12.81 -14.32
C SER A 79 -6.21 -13.60 -14.65
N GLY A 80 -5.05 -12.97 -14.51
CA GLY A 80 -3.76 -13.47 -14.99
C GLY A 80 -3.43 -13.08 -16.44
N ARG A 81 -4.42 -12.51 -17.16
CA ARG A 81 -4.29 -12.17 -18.58
C ARG A 81 -3.25 -11.05 -18.80
N ILE A 82 -2.45 -11.25 -19.85
CA ILE A 82 -1.61 -10.20 -20.41
C ILE A 82 -2.43 -9.44 -21.46
N HIS A 83 -2.69 -8.16 -21.20
CA HIS A 83 -3.47 -7.29 -22.07
C HIS A 83 -2.58 -6.51 -23.02
N ASP A 84 -3.04 -6.33 -24.26
CA ASP A 84 -2.51 -5.29 -25.14
C ASP A 84 -3.29 -3.99 -24.90
N HIS A 85 -2.68 -3.07 -24.17
CA HIS A 85 -3.28 -1.81 -23.79
C HIS A 85 -3.18 -0.70 -24.85
N ALA A 86 -2.61 -0.97 -26.03
CA ALA A 86 -2.32 0.05 -27.04
C ALA A 86 -3.56 0.87 -27.45
N ALA A 87 -4.69 0.19 -27.67
CA ALA A 87 -5.93 0.84 -28.09
C ALA A 87 -6.49 1.79 -27.01
N VAL A 88 -6.61 1.33 -25.78
CA VAL A 88 -7.14 2.15 -24.69
C VAL A 88 -6.19 3.29 -24.33
N ILE A 89 -4.88 3.07 -24.39
CA ILE A 89 -3.87 4.12 -24.19
C ILE A 89 -4.03 5.21 -25.28
N ALA A 90 -4.17 4.83 -26.54
CA ALA A 90 -4.36 5.79 -27.63
C ALA A 90 -5.64 6.63 -27.44
N GLN A 91 -6.77 5.99 -27.15
CA GLN A 91 -8.04 6.67 -26.88
C GLN A 91 -7.96 7.63 -25.67
N ALA A 92 -7.33 7.20 -24.58
CA ALA A 92 -7.14 8.04 -23.40
C ALA A 92 -6.27 9.28 -23.72
N LYS A 93 -5.20 9.10 -24.50
CA LYS A 93 -4.33 10.21 -24.95
C LYS A 93 -5.06 11.19 -25.86
N GLU A 94 -5.87 10.71 -26.78
CA GLU A 94 -6.69 11.55 -27.64
C GLU A 94 -7.69 12.39 -26.83
N ALA A 95 -8.29 11.81 -25.78
CA ALA A 95 -9.14 12.52 -24.83
C ALA A 95 -8.35 13.48 -23.90
N GLY A 96 -7.02 13.49 -23.94
CA GLY A 96 -6.17 14.32 -23.08
C GLY A 96 -6.02 13.79 -21.66
N ALA A 97 -6.34 12.53 -21.42
CA ALA A 97 -6.20 11.85 -20.14
C ALA A 97 -4.78 11.35 -19.87
N LEU A 98 -4.46 11.16 -18.60
CA LEU A 98 -3.24 10.46 -18.16
C LEU A 98 -3.53 8.97 -17.99
N VAL A 99 -2.55 8.13 -18.31
CA VAL A 99 -2.67 6.68 -18.20
C VAL A 99 -1.71 6.15 -17.14
N THR A 100 -2.28 5.43 -16.18
CA THR A 100 -1.53 4.67 -15.16
C THR A 100 -1.66 3.17 -15.44
N VAL A 101 -0.55 2.45 -15.41
CA VAL A 101 -0.56 0.98 -15.41
C VAL A 101 -0.04 0.48 -14.06
N ALA A 102 -0.87 -0.28 -13.36
CA ALA A 102 -0.44 -1.07 -12.21
C ALA A 102 0.19 -2.37 -12.75
N ALA A 103 1.49 -2.56 -12.51
CA ALA A 103 2.24 -3.65 -13.11
C ALA A 103 2.97 -4.50 -12.07
N ASP A 104 2.95 -5.82 -12.27
CA ASP A 104 3.83 -6.72 -11.53
C ASP A 104 5.28 -6.49 -11.97
N ILE A 105 6.13 -6.11 -11.00
CA ILE A 105 7.53 -5.77 -11.28
C ILE A 105 8.33 -6.95 -11.85
N LEU A 106 8.03 -8.20 -11.48
CA LEU A 106 8.73 -9.39 -11.98
C LEU A 106 8.34 -9.68 -13.44
N SER A 107 7.06 -9.52 -13.78
CA SER A 107 6.57 -9.71 -15.15
C SER A 107 7.26 -8.79 -16.15
N LEU A 108 7.65 -7.58 -15.71
CA LEU A 108 8.36 -6.61 -16.54
C LEU A 108 9.76 -7.05 -16.99
N ALA A 109 10.29 -8.14 -16.45
CA ALA A 109 11.49 -8.77 -16.99
C ALA A 109 11.25 -9.47 -18.34
N LEU A 110 9.99 -9.85 -18.63
CA LEU A 110 9.58 -10.57 -19.84
C LEU A 110 8.63 -9.77 -20.73
N ILE A 111 7.86 -8.84 -20.15
CA ILE A 111 6.84 -8.04 -20.82
C ILE A 111 7.34 -6.62 -21.03
N THR A 112 7.02 -6.05 -22.18
CA THR A 112 7.32 -4.64 -22.51
C THR A 112 6.82 -3.72 -21.43
N PRO A 113 7.68 -2.84 -20.86
CA PRO A 113 7.28 -2.02 -19.71
C PRO A 113 6.24 -0.96 -20.09
N PRO A 114 5.38 -0.55 -19.14
CA PRO A 114 4.28 0.38 -19.39
C PRO A 114 4.67 1.68 -20.08
N GLY A 115 5.83 2.24 -19.72
CA GLY A 115 6.33 3.48 -20.33
C GLY A 115 6.61 3.33 -21.83
N GLU A 116 7.13 2.18 -22.27
CA GLU A 116 7.37 1.88 -23.69
C GLU A 116 6.05 1.61 -24.45
N GLN A 117 5.00 1.17 -23.74
CA GLN A 117 3.66 1.03 -24.29
C GLN A 117 2.90 2.37 -24.36
N GLY A 118 3.46 3.46 -23.84
CA GLY A 118 2.89 4.80 -23.89
C GLY A 118 2.18 5.26 -22.62
N ALA A 119 2.20 4.50 -21.53
CA ALA A 119 1.67 4.94 -20.25
C ALA A 119 2.45 6.15 -19.68
N ASP A 120 1.77 6.98 -18.89
CA ASP A 120 2.38 8.13 -18.22
C ASP A 120 2.93 7.81 -16.85
N ILE A 121 2.33 6.82 -16.18
CA ILE A 121 2.61 6.42 -14.82
C ILE A 121 2.62 4.89 -14.76
N ALA A 122 3.62 4.33 -14.11
CA ALA A 122 3.65 2.91 -13.74
C ALA A 122 3.77 2.77 -12.23
N VAL A 123 2.95 1.92 -11.63
CA VAL A 123 2.93 1.66 -10.18
C VAL A 123 2.89 0.16 -9.91
N GLY A 124 3.33 -0.24 -8.74
CA GLY A 124 3.25 -1.63 -8.31
C GLY A 124 3.89 -1.86 -6.95
N SER A 125 3.94 -3.12 -6.54
CA SER A 125 4.63 -3.58 -5.34
C SER A 125 6.01 -4.12 -5.70
N THR A 126 6.96 -3.97 -4.78
CA THR A 126 8.27 -4.64 -4.86
C THR A 126 8.34 -5.90 -4.00
N GLN A 127 7.22 -6.38 -3.49
CA GLN A 127 7.17 -7.55 -2.59
C GLN A 127 7.88 -8.75 -3.21
N ARG A 128 7.71 -9.02 -4.51
CA ARG A 128 8.33 -10.14 -5.23
C ARG A 128 9.87 -10.06 -5.32
N PHE A 129 10.45 -8.96 -4.86
CA PHE A 129 11.90 -8.81 -4.78
C PHE A 129 12.39 -9.10 -3.35
N GLY A 130 12.16 -10.33 -2.88
CA GLY A 130 12.73 -10.89 -1.66
C GLY A 130 12.02 -10.53 -0.35
N VAL A 131 10.80 -9.98 -0.40
CA VAL A 131 10.00 -9.71 0.79
C VAL A 131 8.99 -10.83 1.00
N PRO A 132 9.01 -11.56 2.13
CA PRO A 132 8.03 -12.61 2.43
C PRO A 132 6.59 -12.07 2.52
N LEU A 133 5.62 -12.98 2.51
CA LEU A 133 4.19 -12.65 2.53
C LEU A 133 3.72 -12.05 3.86
N PHE A 134 4.23 -12.54 4.98
CA PHE A 134 3.97 -12.08 6.35
C PHE A 134 2.50 -11.79 6.66
N PHE A 135 1.60 -12.65 6.21
CA PHE A 135 0.16 -12.48 6.39
C PHE A 135 -0.36 -11.10 5.92
N GLY A 136 0.21 -10.58 4.83
CA GLY A 136 -0.15 -9.28 4.25
C GLY A 136 0.57 -8.09 4.86
N GLY A 137 1.68 -8.30 5.56
CA GLY A 137 2.53 -7.23 6.10
C GLY A 137 2.93 -6.20 5.06
N PRO A 138 3.44 -5.02 5.46
CA PRO A 138 3.68 -3.91 4.54
C PRO A 138 4.72 -4.26 3.48
N HIS A 139 4.54 -3.69 2.28
CA HIS A 139 5.46 -3.81 1.16
C HIS A 139 5.92 -2.43 0.70
N ALA A 140 7.13 -2.32 0.15
CA ALA A 140 7.51 -1.13 -0.58
C ALA A 140 6.78 -1.11 -1.93
N ALA A 141 6.21 0.04 -2.27
CA ALA A 141 5.64 0.29 -3.58
C ALA A 141 6.64 1.07 -4.45
N TYR A 142 6.51 0.93 -5.76
CA TYR A 142 7.19 1.80 -6.70
C TYR A 142 6.19 2.68 -7.46
N MET A 143 6.65 3.83 -7.89
CA MET A 143 5.95 4.72 -8.81
C MET A 143 6.99 5.31 -9.77
N ALA A 144 6.80 5.08 -11.06
CA ALA A 144 7.57 5.69 -12.14
C ALA A 144 6.65 6.59 -12.95
N VAL A 145 7.13 7.76 -13.34
CA VAL A 145 6.34 8.73 -14.12
C VAL A 145 7.16 9.22 -15.31
N LYS A 146 6.49 9.59 -16.40
CA LYS A 146 7.15 10.24 -17.51
C LYS A 146 7.67 11.63 -17.14
N GLU A 147 8.59 12.15 -17.93
CA GLU A 147 9.10 13.51 -17.77
C GLU A 147 7.95 14.55 -17.75
N GLY A 148 8.07 15.53 -16.87
CA GLY A 148 7.06 16.55 -16.63
C GLY A 148 6.13 16.26 -15.44
N LEU A 149 5.95 15.01 -15.04
CA LEU A 149 5.10 14.63 -13.89
C LEU A 149 5.84 14.53 -12.55
N GLN A 150 7.17 14.57 -12.53
CA GLN A 150 7.98 14.40 -11.32
C GLN A 150 7.64 15.43 -10.21
N ARG A 151 7.19 16.62 -10.58
CA ARG A 151 6.74 17.62 -9.60
C ARG A 151 5.38 17.32 -8.97
N SER A 152 4.62 16.37 -9.52
CA SER A 152 3.32 15.92 -9.02
C SER A 152 3.36 14.59 -8.27
N MET A 153 4.52 13.93 -8.23
CA MET A 153 4.70 12.68 -7.48
C MET A 153 4.51 12.89 -5.99
N PRO A 154 3.92 11.93 -5.27
CA PRO A 154 4.01 11.88 -3.81
C PRO A 154 5.45 11.57 -3.40
N GLY A 155 5.79 11.94 -2.14
CA GLY A 155 7.08 11.59 -1.57
C GLY A 155 8.21 12.55 -1.91
N ARG A 156 9.41 12.11 -1.56
CA ARG A 156 10.64 12.89 -1.67
C ARG A 156 11.53 12.29 -2.74
N LEU A 157 12.07 13.15 -3.61
CA LEU A 157 13.11 12.76 -4.56
C LEU A 157 14.48 13.12 -3.98
N VAL A 158 15.41 12.18 -4.07
CA VAL A 158 16.81 12.37 -3.68
C VAL A 158 17.63 12.61 -4.95
N GLY A 159 18.34 13.73 -4.99
CA GLY A 159 19.25 14.09 -6.08
C GLY A 159 20.71 13.93 -5.67
N VAL A 160 21.56 13.72 -6.64
CA VAL A 160 23.02 13.75 -6.47
C VAL A 160 23.51 15.20 -6.53
N SER A 161 24.35 15.58 -5.59
CA SER A 161 24.98 16.89 -5.45
C SER A 161 26.44 16.70 -5.02
N HIS A 162 27.06 17.76 -4.52
CA HIS A 162 28.39 17.73 -3.91
C HIS A 162 28.31 18.41 -2.55
N ASP A 163 29.15 17.94 -1.61
CA ASP A 163 29.39 18.62 -0.34
C ASP A 163 30.32 19.83 -0.53
N ASP A 164 30.65 20.54 0.56
CA ASP A 164 31.54 21.70 0.54
C ASP A 164 32.99 21.35 0.19
N ALA A 165 33.39 20.07 0.35
CA ALA A 165 34.67 19.55 -0.08
C ALA A 165 34.67 19.02 -1.52
N GLY A 166 33.57 19.19 -2.26
CA GLY A 166 33.41 18.74 -3.65
C GLY A 166 33.19 17.24 -3.82
N LYS A 167 32.92 16.48 -2.74
CA LYS A 167 32.64 15.04 -2.80
C LYS A 167 31.17 14.81 -3.15
N PRO A 168 30.85 13.71 -3.88
CA PRO A 168 29.45 13.36 -4.15
C PRO A 168 28.63 13.24 -2.85
N ALA A 169 27.50 13.92 -2.81
CA ALA A 169 26.57 13.93 -1.68
C ALA A 169 25.13 13.83 -2.19
N TYR A 170 24.25 13.33 -1.34
CA TYR A 170 22.82 13.25 -1.64
C TYR A 170 22.06 14.37 -0.97
N ARG A 171 21.04 14.89 -1.63
CA ARG A 171 20.15 15.91 -1.07
C ARG A 171 18.73 15.68 -1.50
N LEU A 172 17.78 16.11 -0.68
CA LEU A 172 16.38 16.17 -1.07
C LEU A 172 16.19 17.18 -2.20
N ALA A 173 15.44 16.77 -3.23
CA ALA A 173 15.10 17.59 -4.38
C ALA A 173 13.58 17.61 -4.58
N LEU A 174 13.06 18.67 -5.23
CA LEU A 174 11.65 18.83 -5.59
C LEU A 174 10.66 18.71 -4.40
N GLN A 175 11.01 19.31 -3.26
CA GLN A 175 10.28 19.24 -1.99
C GLN A 175 9.05 20.19 -1.90
N THR A 176 8.69 20.89 -2.94
CA THR A 176 7.71 22.01 -2.89
C THR A 176 6.30 21.59 -2.44
N ARG A 177 6.01 20.30 -2.31
CA ARG A 177 4.71 19.76 -1.89
C ARG A 177 4.75 19.14 -0.48
N GLU A 178 5.91 19.11 0.12
CA GLU A 178 6.11 18.53 1.44
C GLU A 178 5.52 19.43 2.53
N GLN A 179 5.09 18.80 3.61
CA GLN A 179 4.46 19.45 4.76
C GLN A 179 5.30 20.56 5.40
N HIS A 180 6.62 20.38 5.46
CA HIS A 180 7.52 21.38 6.06
C HIS A 180 7.65 22.67 5.22
N ILE A 181 7.15 22.66 3.95
CA ILE A 181 7.11 23.84 3.08
C ILE A 181 5.69 24.37 2.91
N ARG A 182 4.72 23.49 2.66
CA ARG A 182 3.34 23.86 2.31
C ARG A 182 2.37 23.80 3.48
N ARG A 183 2.73 23.18 4.60
CA ARG A 183 1.89 22.99 5.78
C ARG A 183 0.49 22.45 5.39
N GLU A 184 -0.57 23.20 5.67
CA GLU A 184 -1.97 22.85 5.35
C GLU A 184 -2.27 22.67 3.86
N LYS A 185 -1.38 23.13 2.99
CA LYS A 185 -1.47 22.96 1.51
C LYS A 185 -0.58 21.84 0.99
N ALA A 186 0.01 21.05 1.87
CA ALA A 186 0.81 19.91 1.47
C ALA A 186 -0.05 18.84 0.78
N THR A 187 0.42 18.33 -0.35
CA THR A 187 -0.26 17.26 -1.11
C THR A 187 0.48 15.93 -0.98
N SER A 188 1.62 15.94 -0.31
CA SER A 188 2.42 14.74 -0.04
C SER A 188 2.84 14.77 1.41
N ASN A 189 2.63 13.66 2.10
CA ASN A 189 3.02 13.48 3.47
C ASN A 189 3.62 12.09 3.65
N ILE A 190 4.95 12.02 3.54
CA ILE A 190 5.70 10.80 3.86
C ILE A 190 6.52 11.07 5.10
N CYS A 191 5.98 10.68 6.24
CA CYS A 191 6.68 10.71 7.52
C CYS A 191 7.46 9.41 7.72
N THR A 192 6.78 8.28 7.67
CA THR A 192 7.37 6.94 7.77
C THR A 192 7.31 6.28 6.40
N ALA A 193 8.48 6.00 5.82
CA ALA A 193 8.60 5.27 4.56
C ALA A 193 8.97 3.81 4.82
N GLN A 194 8.61 2.92 3.90
CA GLN A 194 8.99 1.50 3.92
C GLN A 194 10.46 1.33 3.45
N ALA A 195 11.38 1.99 4.13
CA ALA A 195 12.79 2.09 3.73
C ALA A 195 13.48 0.72 3.73
N LEU A 196 13.32 -0.08 4.79
CA LEU A 196 13.95 -1.41 4.87
C LEU A 196 13.45 -2.33 3.76
N LEU A 197 12.16 -2.35 3.49
CA LEU A 197 11.59 -3.19 2.43
C LEU A 197 12.05 -2.75 1.03
N ALA A 198 12.22 -1.44 0.82
CA ALA A 198 12.83 -0.92 -0.41
C ALA A 198 14.30 -1.31 -0.52
N ILE A 199 15.05 -1.31 0.60
CA ILE A 199 16.44 -1.77 0.65
C ILE A 199 16.52 -3.27 0.34
N VAL A 200 15.66 -4.11 0.93
CA VAL A 200 15.58 -5.54 0.62
C VAL A 200 15.36 -5.75 -0.87
N ALA A 201 14.36 -5.08 -1.46
CA ALA A 201 14.08 -5.19 -2.89
C ALA A 201 15.26 -4.74 -3.76
N SER A 202 15.96 -3.65 -3.38
CA SER A 202 17.13 -3.19 -4.10
C SER A 202 18.31 -4.16 -4.01
N MET A 203 18.54 -4.75 -2.82
CA MET A 203 19.61 -5.73 -2.61
C MET A 203 19.30 -7.05 -3.34
N TYR A 204 18.04 -7.47 -3.39
CA TYR A 204 17.60 -8.60 -4.21
C TYR A 204 17.94 -8.36 -5.69
N ALA A 205 17.60 -7.17 -6.20
CA ALA A 205 17.92 -6.79 -7.57
C ALA A 205 19.44 -6.71 -7.84
N VAL A 206 20.22 -6.21 -6.88
CA VAL A 206 21.70 -6.16 -6.96
C VAL A 206 22.31 -7.56 -6.98
N TYR A 207 21.79 -8.48 -6.15
CA TYR A 207 22.32 -9.84 -6.05
C TYR A 207 22.03 -10.67 -7.30
N HIS A 208 20.77 -10.65 -7.75
CA HIS A 208 20.35 -11.45 -8.90
C HIS A 208 20.77 -10.85 -10.25
N GLY A 209 20.82 -9.53 -10.34
CA GLY A 209 21.07 -8.82 -11.60
C GLY A 209 19.99 -9.06 -12.66
N PRO A 210 20.10 -8.44 -13.83
CA PRO A 210 19.05 -8.55 -14.86
C PRO A 210 18.86 -9.98 -15.35
N GLN A 211 19.93 -10.78 -15.49
CA GLN A 211 19.85 -12.17 -15.92
C GLN A 211 19.18 -13.06 -14.86
N GLY A 212 19.50 -12.85 -13.57
CA GLY A 212 18.89 -13.58 -12.46
C GLY A 212 17.40 -13.29 -12.34
N ILE A 213 17.00 -12.01 -12.39
CA ILE A 213 15.58 -11.61 -12.37
C ILE A 213 14.83 -12.22 -13.56
N ALA A 214 15.42 -12.18 -14.77
CA ALA A 214 14.80 -12.79 -15.94
C ALA A 214 14.69 -14.33 -15.83
N ARG A 215 15.65 -15.03 -15.18
CA ARG A 215 15.52 -16.48 -14.89
C ARG A 215 14.39 -16.77 -13.93
N ILE A 216 14.27 -15.99 -12.85
CA ILE A 216 13.19 -16.12 -11.86
C ILE A 216 11.83 -15.92 -12.55
N ALA A 217 11.68 -14.87 -13.34
CA ALA A 217 10.46 -14.59 -14.10
C ALA A 217 10.10 -15.75 -15.06
N ARG A 218 11.11 -16.27 -15.81
CA ARG A 218 10.87 -17.41 -16.72
C ARG A 218 10.50 -18.68 -15.97
N HIS A 219 11.05 -18.92 -14.77
CA HIS A 219 10.70 -20.07 -13.96
C HIS A 219 9.23 -20.02 -13.59
N ALA A 220 8.75 -18.93 -12.97
CA ALA A 220 7.35 -18.77 -12.60
C ALA A 220 6.42 -18.93 -13.82
N HIS A 221 6.76 -18.28 -14.94
CA HIS A 221 6.02 -18.40 -16.19
C HIS A 221 5.98 -19.83 -16.73
N ALA A 222 7.12 -20.54 -16.71
CA ALA A 222 7.20 -21.91 -17.21
C ALA A 222 6.34 -22.89 -16.37
N GLN A 223 6.29 -22.71 -15.05
CA GLN A 223 5.44 -23.54 -14.18
C GLN A 223 3.95 -23.32 -14.51
N ALA A 224 3.53 -22.08 -14.69
CA ALA A 224 2.16 -21.76 -15.10
C ALA A 224 1.81 -22.33 -16.49
N VAL A 225 2.74 -22.26 -17.45
CA VAL A 225 2.56 -22.85 -18.80
C VAL A 225 2.40 -24.35 -18.72
N ARG A 226 3.29 -25.06 -18.01
CA ARG A 226 3.23 -26.53 -17.84
C ARG A 226 1.90 -26.97 -17.22
N LEU A 227 1.45 -26.25 -16.20
CA LEU A 227 0.16 -26.53 -15.55
C LEU A 227 -1.01 -26.29 -16.53
N ALA A 228 -1.00 -25.17 -17.26
CA ALA A 228 -2.04 -24.85 -18.24
C ALA A 228 -2.10 -25.90 -19.37
N GLU A 229 -0.96 -26.39 -19.85
CA GLU A 229 -0.89 -27.43 -20.87
C GLU A 229 -1.46 -28.77 -20.35
N ALA A 230 -1.09 -29.16 -19.12
CA ALA A 230 -1.60 -30.38 -18.49
C ALA A 230 -3.11 -30.32 -18.25
N LEU A 231 -3.63 -29.20 -17.74
CA LEU A 231 -5.06 -28.99 -17.52
C LEU A 231 -5.85 -29.01 -18.82
N ARG A 232 -5.37 -28.35 -19.89
CA ARG A 232 -6.00 -28.41 -21.23
C ARG A 232 -5.99 -29.82 -21.79
N ALA A 233 -4.89 -30.56 -21.68
CA ALA A 233 -4.82 -31.95 -22.09
C ALA A 233 -5.79 -32.86 -21.32
N GLY A 234 -6.06 -32.54 -20.06
CA GLY A 234 -7.07 -33.19 -19.21
C GLY A 234 -8.51 -32.71 -19.44
N GLY A 235 -8.77 -31.84 -20.43
CA GLY A 235 -10.10 -31.34 -20.76
C GLY A 235 -10.60 -30.20 -19.89
N VAL A 236 -9.73 -29.57 -19.07
CA VAL A 236 -10.08 -28.38 -18.29
C VAL A 236 -9.89 -27.12 -19.14
N GLU A 237 -10.90 -26.25 -19.17
CA GLU A 237 -10.82 -24.98 -19.86
C GLU A 237 -9.90 -24.01 -19.10
N VAL A 238 -8.79 -23.59 -19.74
CA VAL A 238 -7.95 -22.47 -19.30
C VAL A 238 -8.39 -21.24 -20.08
N ALA A 239 -8.97 -20.28 -19.39
CA ALA A 239 -9.71 -19.17 -20.00
C ALA A 239 -8.81 -18.24 -20.84
N GLU A 240 -7.55 -18.04 -20.43
CA GLU A 240 -6.66 -17.10 -21.09
C GLU A 240 -5.60 -17.82 -21.93
N GLU A 241 -5.37 -17.35 -23.16
CA GLU A 241 -4.26 -17.81 -24.00
C GLU A 241 -2.94 -17.17 -23.57
N HIS A 242 -3.01 -15.89 -23.19
CA HIS A 242 -1.87 -15.07 -22.82
C HIS A 242 -1.88 -14.72 -21.35
N PHE A 243 -0.89 -15.24 -20.61
CA PHE A 243 -0.74 -15.04 -19.17
C PHE A 243 0.73 -15.02 -18.77
N PHE A 244 1.01 -14.55 -17.56
CA PHE A 244 2.38 -14.56 -17.03
C PHE A 244 2.60 -15.78 -16.12
N ASP A 245 2.15 -15.72 -14.88
CA ASP A 245 2.34 -16.74 -13.85
C ASP A 245 1.03 -17.21 -13.21
N THR A 246 -0.07 -16.59 -13.57
CA THR A 246 -1.41 -16.86 -13.05
C THR A 246 -2.33 -17.27 -14.19
N ILE A 247 -3.07 -18.37 -13.98
CA ILE A 247 -4.07 -18.87 -14.93
C ILE A 247 -5.46 -18.88 -14.31
N THR A 248 -6.47 -18.57 -15.13
CA THR A 248 -7.88 -18.71 -14.77
C THR A 248 -8.42 -19.97 -15.43
N VAL A 249 -9.07 -20.84 -14.65
CA VAL A 249 -9.65 -22.10 -15.13
C VAL A 249 -11.15 -22.16 -14.87
N ARG A 250 -11.89 -22.77 -15.78
CA ARG A 250 -13.34 -22.97 -15.68
C ARG A 250 -13.66 -24.43 -15.40
N VAL A 251 -14.45 -24.64 -14.35
CA VAL A 251 -14.89 -25.96 -13.87
C VAL A 251 -16.38 -25.89 -13.48
N PRO A 252 -17.30 -25.79 -14.44
CA PRO A 252 -18.70 -25.49 -14.19
C PRO A 252 -19.31 -26.32 -13.05
N GLY A 253 -19.82 -25.65 -12.00
CA GLY A 253 -20.43 -26.25 -10.81
C GLY A 253 -19.48 -27.08 -9.92
N ARG A 254 -18.17 -27.03 -10.17
CA ARG A 254 -17.18 -27.86 -9.44
C ARG A 254 -16.09 -27.07 -8.73
N ALA A 255 -16.12 -25.74 -8.77
CA ALA A 255 -15.01 -24.94 -8.24
C ALA A 255 -14.76 -25.20 -6.75
N GLU A 256 -15.79 -25.26 -5.92
CA GLU A 256 -15.66 -25.57 -4.49
C GLU A 256 -15.11 -27.00 -4.24
N GLN A 257 -15.57 -27.99 -5.05
CA GLN A 257 -15.06 -29.37 -4.93
C GLN A 257 -13.57 -29.43 -5.24
N VAL A 258 -13.12 -28.77 -6.30
CA VAL A 258 -11.71 -28.71 -6.70
C VAL A 258 -10.89 -27.96 -5.65
N LEU A 259 -11.43 -26.85 -5.11
CA LEU A 259 -10.80 -26.08 -4.05
C LEU A 259 -10.54 -26.95 -2.82
N GLN A 260 -11.55 -27.68 -2.35
CA GLN A 260 -11.42 -28.59 -1.21
C GLN A 260 -10.40 -29.70 -1.49
N ALA A 261 -10.45 -30.31 -2.67
CA ALA A 261 -9.48 -31.35 -3.05
C ALA A 261 -8.05 -30.78 -3.13
N ALA A 262 -7.86 -29.54 -3.58
CA ALA A 262 -6.55 -28.89 -3.58
C ALA A 262 -6.03 -28.68 -2.16
N GLU A 263 -6.88 -28.22 -1.26
CA GLU A 263 -6.54 -28.03 0.15
C GLU A 263 -6.15 -29.36 0.83
N GLU A 264 -6.88 -30.45 0.58
CA GLU A 264 -6.55 -31.80 1.05
C GLU A 264 -5.18 -32.29 0.53
N ASN A 265 -4.75 -31.78 -0.62
CA ASN A 265 -3.42 -32.03 -1.19
C ASN A 265 -2.37 -30.96 -0.82
N GLY A 266 -2.68 -30.07 0.15
CA GLY A 266 -1.74 -29.08 0.68
C GLY A 266 -1.56 -27.81 -0.17
N VAL A 267 -2.49 -27.51 -1.09
CA VAL A 267 -2.42 -26.34 -1.97
C VAL A 267 -3.68 -25.49 -1.85
N ASN A 268 -3.52 -24.21 -1.60
CA ASN A 268 -4.61 -23.25 -1.62
C ASN A 268 -4.78 -22.65 -3.03
N LEU A 269 -5.99 -22.67 -3.55
CA LEU A 269 -6.37 -22.02 -4.81
C LEU A 269 -7.28 -20.82 -4.53
N ARG A 270 -7.40 -19.92 -5.48
CA ARG A 270 -8.32 -18.77 -5.35
C ARG A 270 -9.67 -19.09 -5.98
N LEU A 271 -10.70 -19.14 -5.16
CA LEU A 271 -12.10 -19.21 -5.64
C LEU A 271 -12.52 -17.82 -6.15
N VAL A 272 -13.01 -17.77 -7.39
CA VAL A 272 -13.59 -16.56 -7.99
C VAL A 272 -15.11 -16.59 -7.88
N ASP A 273 -15.70 -17.70 -8.34
CA ASP A 273 -17.14 -18.00 -8.28
C ASP A 273 -17.35 -19.51 -8.34
N ALA A 274 -18.61 -19.96 -8.42
CA ALA A 274 -18.98 -21.37 -8.43
C ALA A 274 -18.37 -22.20 -9.60
N ASP A 275 -17.93 -21.52 -10.66
CA ASP A 275 -17.46 -22.11 -11.91
C ASP A 275 -15.97 -21.82 -12.19
N THR A 276 -15.34 -20.94 -11.40
CA THR A 276 -14.04 -20.35 -11.79
C THR A 276 -13.04 -20.37 -10.63
N LEU A 277 -11.85 -20.86 -10.91
CA LEU A 277 -10.68 -20.80 -10.01
C LEU A 277 -9.52 -20.06 -10.67
N ARG A 278 -8.63 -19.49 -9.83
CA ARG A 278 -7.33 -18.97 -10.26
C ARG A 278 -6.20 -19.68 -9.56
N ILE A 279 -5.13 -19.92 -10.31
CA ILE A 279 -3.97 -20.65 -9.87
C ILE A 279 -2.73 -19.84 -10.23
N ALA A 280 -1.92 -19.50 -9.23
CA ALA A 280 -0.68 -18.77 -9.43
C ALA A 280 0.53 -19.66 -9.16
N ALA A 281 1.59 -19.46 -9.94
CA ALA A 281 2.90 -20.06 -9.73
C ALA A 281 3.93 -18.96 -9.42
N ASP A 282 4.95 -19.30 -8.67
CA ASP A 282 6.04 -18.38 -8.32
C ASP A 282 7.41 -19.07 -8.42
N GLU A 283 8.45 -18.42 -7.92
CA GLU A 283 9.82 -18.93 -7.92
C GLU A 283 10.03 -20.13 -6.97
N THR A 284 9.10 -20.40 -6.07
CA THR A 284 9.17 -21.54 -5.14
C THR A 284 8.40 -22.76 -5.65
N THR A 285 7.56 -22.58 -6.67
CA THR A 285 6.72 -23.63 -7.23
C THR A 285 7.57 -24.75 -7.84
N VAL A 286 7.33 -25.97 -7.37
CA VAL A 286 8.02 -27.20 -7.82
C VAL A 286 7.04 -28.19 -8.43
N ASP A 287 7.56 -29.27 -9.03
CA ASP A 287 6.74 -30.30 -9.69
C ASP A 287 5.73 -30.95 -8.74
N ALA A 288 6.07 -31.11 -7.46
CA ALA A 288 5.17 -31.66 -6.46
C ALA A 288 3.90 -30.79 -6.28
N ASP A 289 4.04 -29.47 -6.32
CA ASP A 289 2.91 -28.54 -6.20
C ASP A 289 1.99 -28.66 -7.42
N LEU A 290 2.58 -28.72 -8.62
CA LEU A 290 1.80 -28.88 -9.86
C LEU A 290 1.05 -30.21 -9.90
N VAL A 291 1.69 -31.30 -9.42
CA VAL A 291 1.06 -32.62 -9.30
C VAL A 291 -0.08 -32.58 -8.29
N ALA A 292 0.09 -31.91 -7.14
CA ALA A 292 -0.99 -31.76 -6.15
C ALA A 292 -2.20 -31.02 -6.76
N VAL A 293 -1.97 -29.97 -7.53
CA VAL A 293 -3.04 -29.28 -8.27
C VAL A 293 -3.71 -30.21 -9.27
N LEU A 294 -2.96 -30.92 -10.14
CA LEU A 294 -3.53 -31.85 -11.11
C LEU A 294 -4.39 -32.94 -10.45
N THR A 295 -3.90 -33.46 -9.31
CA THR A 295 -4.65 -34.44 -8.50
C THR A 295 -5.99 -33.87 -8.03
N ALA A 296 -6.04 -32.62 -7.60
CA ALA A 296 -7.28 -31.95 -7.20
C ALA A 296 -8.30 -31.84 -8.35
N PHE A 297 -7.83 -31.72 -9.58
CA PHE A 297 -8.69 -31.75 -10.78
C PHE A 297 -9.06 -33.18 -11.22
N GLY A 298 -8.55 -34.21 -10.54
CA GLY A 298 -8.78 -35.61 -10.89
C GLY A 298 -7.93 -36.09 -12.08
N LEU A 299 -6.80 -35.44 -12.34
CA LEU A 299 -5.89 -35.74 -13.45
C LEU A 299 -4.67 -36.55 -12.98
N ASP A 300 -4.09 -37.34 -13.87
CA ASP A 300 -2.91 -38.14 -13.58
C ASP A 300 -1.65 -37.23 -13.48
N ALA A 301 -0.83 -37.49 -12.46
CA ALA A 301 0.48 -36.86 -12.28
C ALA A 301 1.39 -37.00 -13.52
N GLY A 302 1.29 -38.11 -14.25
CA GLY A 302 2.03 -38.39 -15.49
C GLY A 302 1.66 -37.46 -16.67
N SER A 303 0.58 -36.68 -16.54
CA SER A 303 0.19 -35.71 -17.56
C SER A 303 0.99 -34.41 -17.51
N LEU A 304 1.81 -34.20 -16.46
CA LEU A 304 2.62 -32.99 -16.34
C LEU A 304 3.76 -33.00 -17.37
N PRO A 305 3.83 -32.02 -18.29
CA PRO A 305 4.94 -31.93 -19.24
C PRO A 305 6.28 -31.81 -18.54
N ALA A 306 7.32 -32.43 -19.13
CA ALA A 306 8.67 -32.30 -18.60
C ALA A 306 9.09 -30.84 -18.46
N SER A 307 9.83 -30.54 -17.40
CA SER A 307 10.43 -29.21 -17.25
C SER A 307 11.33 -28.92 -18.45
N ALA A 308 11.14 -27.79 -19.10
CA ALA A 308 12.09 -27.32 -20.11
C ALA A 308 13.45 -27.12 -19.44
N HIS A 309 14.54 -27.57 -20.10
CA HIS A 309 15.89 -27.40 -19.56
C HIS A 309 16.16 -25.93 -19.25
N GLU A 310 16.84 -25.65 -18.14
CA GLU A 310 17.35 -24.34 -17.78
C GLU A 310 18.14 -23.75 -18.97
N GLY A 311 17.53 -22.82 -19.69
CA GLY A 311 18.11 -22.21 -20.89
C GLY A 311 17.14 -21.97 -22.03
N ALA A 312 15.96 -22.59 -22.01
CA ALA A 312 14.92 -22.28 -22.98
C ALA A 312 14.45 -20.83 -22.78
N VAL A 313 14.69 -19.99 -23.78
CA VAL A 313 14.29 -18.57 -23.80
C VAL A 313 12.79 -18.41 -24.04
N ALA A 314 12.07 -19.51 -24.27
CA ALA A 314 10.67 -19.49 -24.67
C ALA A 314 9.75 -18.94 -23.59
N THR A 315 8.93 -17.98 -23.96
CA THR A 315 7.81 -17.43 -23.19
C THR A 315 6.53 -17.59 -24.01
N PRO A 316 6.03 -18.84 -24.18
CA PRO A 316 5.02 -19.12 -25.20
C PRO A 316 3.68 -18.40 -24.94
N ALA A 317 3.31 -18.19 -23.68
CA ALA A 317 2.06 -17.49 -23.34
C ALA A 317 2.23 -15.96 -23.26
N VAL A 318 3.39 -15.39 -23.51
CA VAL A 318 3.56 -13.93 -23.66
C VAL A 318 3.39 -13.57 -25.14
N PRO A 319 2.45 -12.68 -25.52
CA PRO A 319 2.30 -12.22 -26.89
C PRO A 319 3.61 -11.70 -27.47
N GLU A 320 3.93 -12.05 -28.70
CA GLU A 320 5.18 -11.64 -29.33
C GLU A 320 5.35 -10.12 -29.39
N SER A 321 4.25 -9.40 -29.65
CA SER A 321 4.21 -7.93 -29.69
C SER A 321 4.52 -7.28 -28.33
N LEU A 322 4.30 -8.01 -27.24
CA LEU A 322 4.51 -7.52 -25.87
C LEU A 322 5.74 -8.12 -25.19
N ARG A 323 6.53 -8.95 -25.88
CA ARG A 323 7.79 -9.46 -25.33
C ARG A 323 8.80 -8.33 -25.17
N ARG A 324 9.40 -8.26 -24.00
CA ARG A 324 10.42 -7.26 -23.72
C ARG A 324 11.66 -7.47 -24.58
N SER A 325 12.04 -6.44 -25.30
CA SER A 325 13.30 -6.38 -26.09
C SER A 325 14.30 -5.39 -25.50
N SER A 326 13.84 -4.45 -24.66
CA SER A 326 14.69 -3.41 -24.07
C SER A 326 15.53 -3.96 -22.91
N ALA A 327 16.77 -3.49 -22.81
CA ALA A 327 17.64 -3.77 -21.68
C ALA A 327 17.11 -3.10 -20.40
N PHE A 328 17.37 -3.71 -19.25
CA PHE A 328 17.02 -3.17 -17.93
C PHE A 328 18.14 -3.43 -16.93
N MET A 329 18.12 -2.68 -15.81
CA MET A 329 19.14 -2.77 -14.76
C MET A 329 20.58 -2.70 -15.31
N THR A 330 20.81 -1.78 -16.23
CA THR A 330 22.09 -1.63 -16.93
C THR A 330 23.19 -0.98 -16.08
N HIS A 331 22.83 -0.36 -14.95
CA HIS A 331 23.82 0.25 -14.06
C HIS A 331 24.79 -0.81 -13.50
N PRO A 332 26.10 -0.51 -13.39
CA PRO A 332 27.11 -1.47 -12.95
C PRO A 332 26.82 -2.16 -11.60
N VAL A 333 26.12 -1.50 -10.67
CA VAL A 333 25.76 -2.09 -9.38
C VAL A 333 24.96 -3.38 -9.52
N PHE A 334 24.10 -3.48 -10.52
CA PHE A 334 23.28 -4.67 -10.79
C PHE A 334 24.05 -5.76 -11.55
N ASN A 335 25.31 -5.52 -11.88
CA ASN A 335 26.13 -6.42 -12.68
C ASN A 335 27.47 -6.77 -12.00
N THR A 336 27.57 -6.56 -10.68
CA THR A 336 28.85 -6.69 -9.95
C THR A 336 28.79 -7.66 -8.77
N HIS A 337 27.68 -7.72 -8.01
CA HIS A 337 27.64 -8.34 -6.69
C HIS A 337 26.85 -9.65 -6.64
N HIS A 338 27.17 -10.61 -7.54
CA HIS A 338 26.43 -11.86 -7.74
C HIS A 338 26.94 -13.06 -6.93
N SER A 339 27.67 -12.85 -5.84
CA SER A 339 28.06 -13.93 -4.91
C SER A 339 27.93 -13.46 -3.46
N GLU A 340 27.72 -14.39 -2.54
CA GLU A 340 27.56 -14.10 -1.12
C GLU A 340 28.70 -13.23 -0.58
N THR A 341 29.95 -13.58 -0.86
CA THR A 341 31.12 -12.82 -0.41
C THR A 341 31.13 -11.39 -0.97
N LYS A 342 30.82 -11.21 -2.26
CA LYS A 342 30.78 -9.88 -2.87
C LYS A 342 29.64 -9.06 -2.29
N MET A 343 28.48 -9.67 -2.07
CA MET A 343 27.31 -9.02 -1.49
C MET A 343 27.57 -8.60 -0.04
N LEU A 344 28.15 -9.48 0.78
CA LEU A 344 28.53 -9.18 2.17
C LEU A 344 29.48 -7.97 2.25
N ARG A 345 30.50 -7.94 1.40
CA ARG A 345 31.43 -6.81 1.32
C ARG A 345 30.76 -5.53 0.86
N TYR A 346 29.80 -5.63 -0.05
CA TYR A 346 29.01 -4.49 -0.53
C TYR A 346 28.14 -3.93 0.60
N LEU A 347 27.39 -4.79 1.29
CA LEU A 347 26.58 -4.40 2.46
C LEU A 347 27.44 -3.76 3.55
N ARG A 348 28.58 -4.35 3.87
CA ARG A 348 29.52 -3.77 4.86
C ARG A 348 30.01 -2.40 4.43
N ARG A 349 30.32 -2.19 3.16
CA ARG A 349 30.71 -0.89 2.63
C ARG A 349 29.59 0.14 2.78
N LEU A 350 28.35 -0.21 2.42
CA LEU A 350 27.20 0.68 2.55
C LEU A 350 26.94 1.04 4.01
N SER A 351 26.95 0.07 4.92
CA SER A 351 26.76 0.31 6.35
C SER A 351 27.83 1.22 6.95
N GLY A 352 29.01 1.29 6.33
CA GLY A 352 30.10 2.17 6.74
C GLY A 352 29.85 3.65 6.44
N TYR A 353 28.96 3.95 5.49
CA TYR A 353 28.61 5.33 5.13
C TYR A 353 27.40 5.86 5.92
N ASP A 354 26.63 4.99 6.53
CA ASP A 354 25.40 5.37 7.21
C ASP A 354 25.60 5.53 8.71
N LEU A 355 24.64 6.20 9.35
CA LEU A 355 24.56 6.31 10.79
C LEU A 355 24.21 4.95 11.40
N ALA A 356 24.83 4.62 12.53
CA ALA A 356 24.51 3.41 13.27
C ALA A 356 24.56 3.69 14.77
N LEU A 357 23.73 2.97 15.54
CA LEU A 357 23.54 3.20 16.97
C LEU A 357 24.79 2.91 17.82
N ASP A 358 25.74 2.14 17.26
CA ASP A 358 27.03 1.84 17.92
C ASP A 358 28.06 2.98 17.81
N ARG A 359 27.81 4.02 17.01
CA ARG A 359 28.75 5.10 16.73
C ARG A 359 28.15 6.49 16.60
N THR A 360 26.85 6.64 16.78
CA THR A 360 26.15 7.91 16.65
C THR A 360 25.06 8.07 17.67
N MET A 361 24.69 9.32 17.96
CA MET A 361 23.51 9.65 18.75
C MET A 361 22.25 9.67 17.84
N ILE A 362 21.08 9.38 18.43
CA ILE A 362 19.81 9.46 17.72
C ILE A 362 19.53 10.92 17.35
N PRO A 363 19.35 11.25 16.03
CA PRO A 363 19.23 12.63 15.59
C PRO A 363 17.84 13.24 15.83
N LEU A 364 16.81 12.42 16.16
CA LEU A 364 15.42 12.84 16.34
C LEU A 364 14.84 12.30 17.65
N GLY A 365 14.27 13.19 18.47
CA GLY A 365 13.71 12.85 19.78
C GLY A 365 12.46 11.97 19.73
N SER A 366 11.60 12.13 18.73
CA SER A 366 10.34 11.40 18.61
C SER A 366 10.49 9.94 18.15
N CYS A 367 11.62 9.59 17.55
CA CYS A 367 11.93 8.22 17.13
C CYS A 367 12.96 7.62 18.08
N THR A 368 12.51 7.11 19.21
CA THR A 368 13.39 6.52 20.21
C THR A 368 13.89 5.12 19.82
N MET A 369 13.81 4.72 18.59
CA MET A 369 14.29 3.46 18.01
C MET A 369 14.81 2.46 19.04
N LYS A 370 13.93 1.57 19.53
CA LYS A 370 14.31 0.54 20.49
C LYS A 370 15.21 -0.48 19.78
N LEU A 371 16.26 -0.91 20.47
CA LEU A 371 17.07 -2.04 20.00
C LEU A 371 16.28 -3.33 20.14
N ASN A 372 16.29 -4.15 19.11
CA ASN A 372 15.66 -5.46 19.12
C ASN A 372 16.63 -6.53 19.58
N ALA A 373 16.18 -7.43 20.44
CA ALA A 373 16.94 -8.63 20.77
C ALA A 373 17.00 -9.56 19.55
N THR A 374 18.06 -10.38 19.47
CA THR A 374 18.19 -11.38 18.40
C THR A 374 16.98 -12.32 18.37
N ALA A 375 16.46 -12.72 19.55
CA ALA A 375 15.28 -13.57 19.65
C ALA A 375 14.00 -12.93 19.06
N GLU A 376 13.84 -11.61 19.17
CA GLU A 376 12.71 -10.88 18.53
C GLU A 376 12.85 -10.89 17.00
N MET A 377 14.08 -10.79 16.50
CA MET A 377 14.36 -10.81 15.06
C MET A 377 14.26 -12.21 14.46
N GLU A 378 14.56 -13.24 15.23
CA GLU A 378 14.53 -14.63 14.78
C GLU A 378 13.10 -15.08 14.42
N ALA A 379 12.14 -14.75 15.26
CA ALA A 379 10.74 -15.19 15.09
C ALA A 379 10.12 -14.71 13.76
N ILE A 380 10.52 -13.56 13.22
CA ILE A 380 10.00 -13.06 11.94
C ILE A 380 10.48 -13.88 10.74
N SER A 381 11.50 -14.70 10.89
CA SER A 381 12.04 -15.55 9.81
C SER A 381 11.46 -16.96 9.80
N TRP A 382 10.67 -17.33 10.79
CA TRP A 382 10.04 -18.65 10.85
C TRP A 382 8.99 -18.79 9.72
N PRO A 383 9.07 -19.85 8.90
CA PRO A 383 8.16 -20.04 7.77
C PRO A 383 6.69 -20.00 8.16
N GLU A 384 6.35 -20.52 9.33
CA GLU A 384 5.00 -20.57 9.90
C GLU A 384 4.39 -19.17 10.09
N PHE A 385 5.23 -18.13 10.17
CA PHE A 385 4.79 -16.74 10.23
C PHE A 385 5.04 -16.00 8.92
N CYS A 386 6.25 -16.09 8.35
CA CYS A 386 6.62 -15.26 7.23
C CYS A 386 6.04 -15.73 5.88
N SER A 387 5.73 -17.03 5.72
CA SER A 387 5.26 -17.59 4.44
C SER A 387 3.74 -17.67 4.32
N ILE A 388 2.97 -17.27 5.35
CA ILE A 388 1.51 -17.32 5.30
C ILE A 388 0.94 -16.23 4.39
N HIS A 389 0.09 -16.65 3.45
CA HIS A 389 -0.65 -15.73 2.59
C HIS A 389 -1.80 -15.05 3.36
N PRO A 390 -2.07 -13.74 3.15
CA PRO A 390 -3.12 -13.02 3.89
C PRO A 390 -4.55 -13.52 3.62
N PHE A 391 -4.77 -14.22 2.52
CA PHE A 391 -6.06 -14.83 2.16
C PHE A 391 -6.06 -16.35 2.31
N ALA A 392 -5.10 -16.91 3.06
CA ALA A 392 -5.19 -18.32 3.44
C ALA A 392 -6.44 -18.56 4.30
N PRO A 393 -7.08 -19.75 4.21
CA PRO A 393 -8.27 -20.09 4.99
C PRO A 393 -8.12 -19.83 6.49
N ASP A 394 -9.21 -19.48 7.16
CA ASP A 394 -9.21 -19.09 8.57
C ASP A 394 -8.58 -20.14 9.50
N HIS A 395 -8.89 -21.42 9.24
CA HIS A 395 -8.35 -22.53 10.04
C HIS A 395 -6.84 -22.80 9.82
N GLN A 396 -6.25 -22.26 8.74
CA GLN A 396 -4.80 -22.29 8.51
C GLN A 396 -4.07 -21.08 9.13
N THR A 397 -4.82 -20.07 9.62
CA THR A 397 -4.28 -18.79 10.11
C THR A 397 -4.59 -18.51 11.56
N GLU A 398 -5.02 -19.52 12.33
CA GLU A 398 -5.43 -19.38 13.75
C GLU A 398 -4.33 -18.74 14.60
N GLY A 399 -3.06 -19.13 14.41
CA GLY A 399 -1.94 -18.54 15.14
C GLY A 399 -1.77 -17.04 14.89
N TRP A 400 -1.89 -16.59 13.65
CA TRP A 400 -1.87 -15.17 13.30
C TRP A 400 -3.07 -14.42 13.86
N ARG A 401 -4.26 -14.98 13.77
CA ARG A 401 -5.48 -14.38 14.32
C ARG A 401 -5.41 -14.25 15.83
N PHE A 402 -4.91 -15.28 16.53
CA PHE A 402 -4.68 -15.22 17.96
C PHE A 402 -3.68 -14.11 18.34
N LEU A 403 -2.53 -14.06 17.66
CA LEU A 403 -1.49 -13.04 17.89
C LEU A 403 -2.04 -11.61 17.70
N ILE A 404 -2.80 -11.39 16.62
CA ILE A 404 -3.41 -10.09 16.33
C ILE A 404 -4.43 -9.73 17.41
N ALA A 405 -5.34 -10.63 17.75
CA ALA A 405 -6.38 -10.38 18.75
C ALA A 405 -5.80 -10.11 20.16
N ASP A 406 -4.78 -10.86 20.56
CA ASP A 406 -4.08 -10.67 21.84
C ASP A 406 -3.39 -9.29 21.88
N LEU A 407 -2.70 -8.90 20.79
CA LEU A 407 -2.07 -7.59 20.68
C LEU A 407 -3.11 -6.46 20.73
N GLU A 408 -4.18 -6.57 19.96
CA GLU A 408 -5.28 -5.58 19.92
C GLU A 408 -5.93 -5.42 21.29
N SER A 409 -6.15 -6.52 22.02
CA SER A 409 -6.69 -6.50 23.38
C SER A 409 -5.77 -5.77 24.37
N LYS A 410 -4.47 -6.07 24.35
CA LYS A 410 -3.47 -5.41 25.20
C LYS A 410 -3.35 -3.91 24.89
N LEU A 411 -3.38 -3.55 23.64
CA LEU A 411 -3.36 -2.14 23.23
C LEU A 411 -4.63 -1.40 23.63
N ALA A 412 -5.78 -2.05 23.59
CA ALA A 412 -7.03 -1.50 24.09
C ALA A 412 -6.96 -1.21 25.60
N GLU A 413 -6.43 -2.15 26.39
CA GLU A 413 -6.22 -1.97 27.83
C GLU A 413 -5.25 -0.83 28.13
N ILE A 414 -4.10 -0.77 27.43
CA ILE A 414 -3.09 0.29 27.63
C ILE A 414 -3.66 1.68 27.33
N THR A 415 -4.54 1.81 26.37
CA THR A 415 -5.03 3.11 25.88
C THR A 415 -6.38 3.54 26.42
N GLY A 416 -7.09 2.65 27.14
CA GLY A 416 -8.44 2.91 27.68
C GLY A 416 -9.53 2.96 26.61
N TYR A 417 -9.32 2.46 25.45
CA TYR A 417 -10.26 2.50 24.35
C TYR A 417 -11.06 1.19 24.20
N ALA A 418 -12.21 1.15 23.53
CA ALA A 418 -13.09 -0.01 23.42
C ALA A 418 -12.59 -1.08 22.41
N GLY A 419 -11.77 -0.73 21.46
CA GLY A 419 -11.22 -1.64 20.46
C GLY A 419 -10.00 -1.08 19.75
N VAL A 420 -9.16 -1.91 19.18
CA VAL A 420 -7.96 -1.54 18.42
C VAL A 420 -7.92 -2.38 17.15
N SER A 421 -7.34 -1.85 16.08
CA SER A 421 -7.00 -2.61 14.89
C SER A 421 -5.56 -2.35 14.49
N VAL A 422 -4.82 -3.40 14.16
CA VAL A 422 -3.44 -3.32 13.68
C VAL A 422 -3.34 -3.38 12.14
N ALA A 423 -4.45 -3.23 11.42
CA ALA A 423 -4.50 -3.30 9.96
C ALA A 423 -3.73 -2.18 9.20
N PRO A 424 -3.66 -0.91 9.68
CA PRO A 424 -2.95 0.14 8.95
C PRO A 424 -1.44 -0.12 8.83
N ASN A 425 -0.90 0.12 7.64
CA ASN A 425 0.51 -0.17 7.31
C ASN A 425 1.51 0.91 7.76
N ALA A 426 1.04 2.06 8.22
CA ALA A 426 1.88 3.17 8.69
C ALA A 426 1.07 4.17 9.50
N GLY A 427 1.73 5.04 10.29
CA GLY A 427 1.08 6.10 11.06
C GLY A 427 0.18 6.98 10.20
N SER A 428 0.63 7.40 9.03
CA SER A 428 -0.17 8.22 8.11
C SER A 428 -1.41 7.50 7.56
N GLN A 429 -1.38 6.17 7.42
CA GLN A 429 -2.57 5.39 7.08
C GLN A 429 -3.50 5.31 8.30
N GLY A 430 -2.91 5.27 9.50
CA GLY A 430 -3.57 5.43 10.77
C GLY A 430 -4.32 6.75 10.86
N GLU A 431 -3.64 7.85 10.61
CA GLU A 431 -4.24 9.18 10.62
C GLU A 431 -5.41 9.30 9.63
N PHE A 432 -5.18 8.90 8.38
CA PHE A 432 -6.21 8.99 7.33
C PHE A 432 -7.48 8.24 7.70
N ALA A 433 -7.38 6.98 8.08
CA ALA A 433 -8.59 6.23 8.27
C ALA A 433 -9.31 6.60 9.60
N GLY A 434 -8.60 7.07 10.68
CA GLY A 434 -9.28 7.63 11.86
C GLY A 434 -10.06 8.89 11.52
N LEU A 435 -9.46 9.79 10.75
CA LEU A 435 -10.16 10.99 10.28
C LEU A 435 -11.28 10.65 9.28
N TRP A 436 -11.06 9.68 8.40
CA TRP A 436 -12.09 9.17 7.49
C TRP A 436 -13.26 8.54 8.26
N ALA A 437 -12.96 7.81 9.31
CA ALA A 437 -13.97 7.27 10.20
C ALA A 437 -14.81 8.36 10.88
N ILE A 438 -14.17 9.42 11.39
CA ILE A 438 -14.86 10.58 11.92
C ILE A 438 -15.77 11.21 10.85
N ARG A 439 -15.26 11.34 9.63
CA ARG A 439 -16.05 11.85 8.51
C ARG A 439 -17.28 10.99 8.23
N GLN A 440 -17.10 9.66 8.16
CA GLN A 440 -18.21 8.71 7.94
C GLN A 440 -19.22 8.72 9.10
N TYR A 441 -18.78 8.88 10.33
CA TYR A 441 -19.68 9.05 11.47
C TYR A 441 -20.63 10.23 11.29
N HIS A 442 -20.11 11.40 10.93
CA HIS A 442 -20.93 12.58 10.68
C HIS A 442 -21.87 12.38 9.48
N LEU A 443 -21.38 11.79 8.40
CA LEU A 443 -22.19 11.47 7.21
C LEU A 443 -23.35 10.53 7.53
N ALA A 444 -23.09 9.46 8.30
CA ALA A 444 -24.11 8.48 8.72
C ALA A 444 -25.21 9.09 9.61
N ARG A 445 -24.92 10.20 10.28
CA ARG A 445 -25.89 10.95 11.12
C ARG A 445 -26.61 12.05 10.37
N GLY A 446 -26.35 12.20 9.05
CA GLY A 446 -26.89 13.31 8.26
C GLY A 446 -26.20 14.67 8.51
N GLU A 447 -25.05 14.67 9.19
CA GLU A 447 -24.28 15.86 9.57
C GLU A 447 -23.16 16.15 8.56
N GLY A 448 -23.41 15.94 7.27
CA GLY A 448 -22.41 16.11 6.21
C GLY A 448 -21.80 17.49 6.09
N GLY A 449 -22.42 18.52 6.69
CA GLY A 449 -21.91 19.88 6.80
C GLY A 449 -20.74 20.04 7.79
N ARG A 450 -20.48 19.05 8.67
CA ARG A 450 -19.31 19.05 9.56
C ARG A 450 -18.06 18.65 8.77
N ASP A 451 -17.35 19.62 8.25
CA ASP A 451 -16.24 19.46 7.33
C ASP A 451 -14.91 20.10 7.82
N ILE A 452 -14.87 20.60 9.06
CA ILE A 452 -13.70 21.27 9.62
C ILE A 452 -12.98 20.37 10.63
N CYS A 453 -11.67 20.26 10.45
CA CYS A 453 -10.73 19.70 11.41
C CYS A 453 -9.90 20.83 12.04
N LEU A 454 -10.05 21.04 13.34
CA LEU A 454 -9.21 21.94 14.13
C LEU A 454 -7.86 21.29 14.36
N ILE A 455 -6.77 22.02 14.15
CA ILE A 455 -5.41 21.48 14.32
C ILE A 455 -4.56 22.51 15.06
N PRO A 456 -4.05 22.21 16.28
CA PRO A 456 -3.16 23.10 16.99
C PRO A 456 -1.89 23.41 16.18
N ALA A 457 -1.40 24.64 16.27
CA ALA A 457 -0.19 25.07 15.56
C ALA A 457 1.05 24.25 15.96
N SER A 458 1.05 23.67 17.16
CA SER A 458 2.06 22.74 17.67
C SER A 458 1.97 21.33 17.11
N ALA A 459 0.89 20.98 16.36
CA ALA A 459 0.70 19.64 15.84
C ALA A 459 1.73 19.28 14.77
N HIS A 460 1.98 17.98 14.60
CA HIS A 460 2.85 17.48 13.54
C HIS A 460 2.25 17.84 12.16
N GLY A 461 3.11 18.19 11.21
CA GLY A 461 2.67 18.60 9.87
C GLY A 461 1.87 17.53 9.09
N THR A 462 1.99 16.24 9.49
CA THR A 462 1.20 15.14 8.90
C THR A 462 -0.29 15.28 9.17
N ASN A 463 -0.67 15.86 10.31
CA ASN A 463 -2.04 15.95 10.75
C ASN A 463 -2.89 16.76 9.75
N ALA A 464 -2.38 17.92 9.32
CA ALA A 464 -3.05 18.74 8.32
C ALA A 464 -3.21 18.01 6.97
N ALA A 465 -2.16 17.32 6.51
CA ALA A 465 -2.22 16.58 5.25
C ALA A 465 -3.21 15.40 5.31
N SER A 466 -3.27 14.69 6.43
CA SER A 466 -4.21 13.59 6.63
C SER A 466 -5.66 14.06 6.72
N ALA A 467 -5.91 15.23 7.32
CA ALA A 467 -7.24 15.85 7.35
C ALA A 467 -7.74 16.21 5.94
N VAL A 468 -6.87 16.80 5.11
CA VAL A 468 -7.19 17.11 3.71
C VAL A 468 -7.46 15.84 2.89
N LEU A 469 -6.67 14.76 3.10
CA LEU A 469 -6.90 13.49 2.45
C LEU A 469 -8.22 12.82 2.84
N ALA A 470 -8.73 13.09 4.04
CA ALA A 470 -10.04 12.65 4.51
C ALA A 470 -11.19 13.57 4.07
N GLY A 471 -10.91 14.57 3.23
CA GLY A 471 -11.91 15.53 2.72
C GLY A 471 -12.31 16.61 3.73
N LEU A 472 -11.51 16.81 4.79
CA LEU A 472 -11.74 17.85 5.80
C LEU A 472 -10.96 19.13 5.46
N LYS A 473 -11.50 20.27 5.90
CA LYS A 473 -10.84 21.57 5.84
C LYS A 473 -10.10 21.85 7.14
N VAL A 474 -8.86 22.25 7.03
CA VAL A 474 -8.02 22.54 8.19
C VAL A 474 -8.24 23.97 8.69
N VAL A 475 -8.49 24.12 9.98
CA VAL A 475 -8.49 25.39 10.70
C VAL A 475 -7.45 25.30 11.82
N VAL A 476 -6.45 26.18 11.77
CA VAL A 476 -5.35 26.16 12.74
C VAL A 476 -5.79 26.89 14.02
N VAL A 477 -5.54 26.26 15.16
CA VAL A 477 -5.71 26.83 16.51
C VAL A 477 -4.34 27.28 17.02
N ALA A 478 -4.28 28.47 17.60
CA ALA A 478 -3.02 29.02 18.12
C ALA A 478 -2.47 28.21 19.30
N THR A 479 -1.18 28.34 19.51
CA THR A 479 -0.49 27.83 20.70
C THR A 479 -0.18 29.00 21.62
N ALA A 480 -0.46 28.86 22.92
CA ALA A 480 -0.14 29.84 23.92
C ALA A 480 1.40 29.92 24.18
N ASP A 481 1.83 30.95 24.88
CA ASP A 481 3.26 31.21 25.13
C ASP A 481 3.96 30.09 25.92
N ASP A 482 3.21 29.35 26.73
CA ASP A 482 3.69 28.20 27.50
C ASP A 482 3.72 26.88 26.69
N GLY A 483 3.26 26.93 25.43
CA GLY A 483 3.24 25.79 24.52
C GLY A 483 1.98 24.94 24.59
N THR A 484 0.97 25.31 25.38
CA THR A 484 -0.35 24.68 25.44
C THR A 484 -1.26 25.16 24.30
N ILE A 485 -2.43 24.54 24.14
CA ILE A 485 -3.46 25.01 23.19
C ILE A 485 -4.07 26.31 23.73
N ASP A 486 -4.13 27.37 22.92
CA ASP A 486 -4.79 28.61 23.26
C ASP A 486 -6.31 28.40 23.31
N ALA A 487 -6.87 28.32 24.53
CA ALA A 487 -8.29 28.08 24.75
C ALA A 487 -9.18 29.22 24.20
N ALA A 488 -8.72 30.48 24.27
CA ALA A 488 -9.50 31.60 23.76
C ALA A 488 -9.57 31.58 22.23
N ASP A 489 -8.47 31.20 21.55
CA ASP A 489 -8.47 31.03 20.09
C ASP A 489 -9.29 29.81 19.68
N LEU A 490 -9.24 28.71 20.46
CA LEU A 490 -10.08 27.53 20.24
C LEU A 490 -11.56 27.91 20.25
N ASP A 491 -12.03 28.60 21.29
CA ASP A 491 -13.41 29.05 21.43
C ASP A 491 -13.82 29.96 20.27
N ALA A 492 -12.96 30.91 19.91
CA ALA A 492 -13.19 31.82 18.77
C ALA A 492 -13.31 31.07 17.43
N LYS A 493 -12.46 30.02 17.20
CA LYS A 493 -12.51 29.19 15.98
C LYS A 493 -13.77 28.34 15.94
N ILE A 494 -14.19 27.78 17.07
CA ILE A 494 -15.44 27.02 17.19
C ILE A 494 -16.64 27.95 16.88
N ALA A 495 -16.71 29.09 17.51
CA ALA A 495 -17.79 30.08 17.28
C ALA A 495 -17.86 30.54 15.82
N ALA A 496 -16.71 30.82 15.20
CA ALA A 496 -16.64 31.23 13.80
C ALA A 496 -17.06 30.12 12.81
N ASN A 497 -17.12 28.87 13.26
CA ASN A 497 -17.42 27.68 12.46
C ASN A 497 -18.54 26.83 13.10
N GLU A 498 -19.49 27.46 13.75
CA GLU A 498 -20.60 26.80 14.44
C GLU A 498 -21.31 25.79 13.53
N GLY A 499 -21.60 24.61 14.06
CA GLY A 499 -22.24 23.51 13.32
C GLY A 499 -21.36 22.80 12.29
N ARG A 500 -20.11 23.26 12.05
CA ARG A 500 -19.21 22.70 11.03
C ARG A 500 -18.02 21.94 11.58
N ILE A 501 -17.78 21.96 12.88
CA ILE A 501 -16.66 21.24 13.47
C ILE A 501 -16.90 19.74 13.36
N ALA A 502 -16.04 19.05 12.62
CA ALA A 502 -16.01 17.60 12.51
C ALA A 502 -15.10 16.99 13.58
N ALA A 503 -13.91 17.57 13.74
CA ALA A 503 -12.93 17.07 14.70
C ALA A 503 -11.94 18.13 15.15
N ILE A 504 -11.26 17.84 16.27
CA ILE A 504 -9.93 18.38 16.57
C ILE A 504 -8.92 17.24 16.46
N MET A 505 -7.69 17.50 15.99
CA MET A 505 -6.61 16.53 15.97
C MET A 505 -5.43 17.05 16.81
N ILE A 506 -5.20 16.41 17.95
CA ILE A 506 -4.24 16.83 18.98
C ILE A 506 -3.09 15.82 19.03
N THR A 507 -1.85 16.29 18.97
CA THR A 507 -0.68 15.48 19.34
C THR A 507 -0.47 15.59 20.85
N TYR A 508 -0.48 14.45 21.58
CA TYR A 508 -0.38 14.47 23.03
C TYR A 508 0.58 13.40 23.58
N PRO A 509 1.59 13.78 24.41
CA PRO A 509 2.05 15.15 24.63
C PRO A 509 2.40 15.88 23.35
N SER A 510 2.41 17.23 23.38
CA SER A 510 2.62 18.04 22.17
C SER A 510 4.02 17.79 21.54
N THR A 511 4.22 18.24 20.31
CA THR A 511 5.54 18.17 19.65
C THR A 511 6.60 19.03 20.36
N HIS A 512 6.19 19.96 21.21
CA HIS A 512 7.07 20.73 22.08
C HIS A 512 7.44 19.99 23.39
N GLY A 513 6.89 18.80 23.62
CA GLY A 513 7.09 18.01 24.82
C GLY A 513 6.26 18.49 26.02
N VAL A 514 5.24 19.30 25.78
CA VAL A 514 4.36 19.84 26.82
C VAL A 514 3.20 18.91 27.07
N TYR A 515 2.96 18.59 28.36
CA TYR A 515 1.72 18.04 28.85
C TYR A 515 0.74 19.21 29.07
N ASP A 516 -0.29 19.29 28.26
CA ASP A 516 -1.37 20.26 28.42
C ASP A 516 -2.29 19.74 29.55
N ALA A 517 -2.29 20.44 30.68
CA ALA A 517 -3.07 20.04 31.85
C ALA A 517 -4.57 20.13 31.58
N ASP A 518 -4.98 21.03 30.69
CA ASP A 518 -6.37 21.34 30.36
C ASP A 518 -6.88 20.52 29.17
N VAL A 519 -6.18 19.44 28.79
CA VAL A 519 -6.55 18.60 27.63
C VAL A 519 -7.98 18.04 27.75
N LYS A 520 -8.47 17.75 28.97
CA LYS A 520 -9.82 17.28 29.19
C LYS A 520 -10.86 18.36 28.88
N GLU A 521 -10.59 19.59 29.26
CA GLU A 521 -11.41 20.77 28.96
C GLU A 521 -11.45 21.04 27.46
N VAL A 522 -10.30 20.95 26.79
CA VAL A 522 -10.21 21.05 25.32
C VAL A 522 -11.08 19.98 24.64
N CYS A 523 -10.99 18.74 25.07
CA CYS A 523 -11.83 17.64 24.56
C CYS A 523 -13.32 17.93 24.79
N ALA A 524 -13.70 18.32 26.01
CA ALA A 524 -15.08 18.62 26.36
C ALA A 524 -15.65 19.80 25.53
N THR A 525 -14.87 20.86 25.30
CA THR A 525 -15.25 22.01 24.48
C THR A 525 -15.56 21.57 23.04
N VAL A 526 -14.74 20.71 22.46
CA VAL A 526 -14.98 20.20 21.10
C VAL A 526 -16.19 19.28 21.03
N HIS A 527 -16.36 18.40 22.02
CA HIS A 527 -17.56 17.56 22.13
C HIS A 527 -18.84 18.38 22.28
N ALA A 528 -18.81 19.45 23.08
CA ALA A 528 -19.96 20.36 23.22
C ALA A 528 -20.33 21.05 21.89
N ALA A 529 -19.36 21.30 21.01
CA ALA A 529 -19.57 21.79 19.65
C ALA A 529 -20.02 20.69 18.66
N GLY A 530 -20.14 19.44 19.11
CA GLY A 530 -20.55 18.28 18.32
C GLY A 530 -19.43 17.66 17.46
N GLY A 531 -18.18 18.09 17.66
CA GLY A 531 -16.99 17.51 17.03
C GLY A 531 -16.47 16.28 17.76
N GLN A 532 -15.57 15.54 17.13
CA GLN A 532 -14.87 14.39 17.70
C GLN A 532 -13.42 14.74 18.02
N VAL A 533 -12.80 14.02 18.94
CA VAL A 533 -11.41 14.25 19.34
C VAL A 533 -10.51 13.13 18.80
N TYR A 534 -9.59 13.49 17.95
CA TYR A 534 -8.54 12.63 17.44
C TYR A 534 -7.24 12.89 18.22
N ILE A 535 -6.70 11.88 18.87
CA ILE A 535 -5.40 11.96 19.55
C ILE A 535 -4.32 11.32 18.66
N ASP A 536 -3.37 12.12 18.20
CA ASP A 536 -2.15 11.63 17.57
C ASP A 536 -1.28 10.93 18.63
N GLY A 537 -1.27 9.62 18.59
CA GLY A 537 -0.58 8.74 19.55
C GLY A 537 0.87 8.46 19.18
N ALA A 538 1.52 9.29 18.37
CA ALA A 538 2.94 9.14 18.05
C ALA A 538 3.83 9.19 19.31
N ASN A 539 3.40 9.89 20.36
CA ASN A 539 4.09 10.03 21.64
C ASN A 539 3.53 9.12 22.75
N LEU A 540 2.80 8.05 22.41
CA LEU A 540 2.21 7.12 23.38
C LEU A 540 3.21 6.59 24.42
N ASN A 541 4.49 6.48 24.10
CA ASN A 541 5.54 6.07 25.03
C ASN A 541 5.62 6.97 26.28
N ALA A 542 5.18 8.22 26.20
CA ALA A 542 5.10 9.13 27.36
C ALA A 542 3.83 8.91 28.20
N LEU A 543 2.85 8.16 27.72
CA LEU A 543 1.54 7.94 28.36
C LEU A 543 1.40 6.55 28.97
N VAL A 544 2.09 5.54 28.45
CA VAL A 544 1.94 4.14 28.88
C VAL A 544 2.12 4.01 30.40
N GLY A 545 1.11 3.47 31.08
CA GLY A 545 1.09 3.30 32.53
C GLY A 545 0.82 4.56 33.34
N LEU A 546 0.67 5.73 32.69
CA LEU A 546 0.44 7.03 33.36
C LEU A 546 -0.89 7.66 32.99
N ALA A 547 -1.27 7.61 31.73
CA ALA A 547 -2.50 8.20 31.21
C ALA A 547 -3.04 7.40 30.03
N GLN A 548 -4.37 7.37 29.89
CA GLN A 548 -5.06 6.64 28.84
C GLN A 548 -5.83 7.64 27.95
N PRO A 549 -5.49 7.76 26.65
CA PRO A 549 -6.15 8.73 25.77
C PRO A 549 -7.67 8.54 25.66
N GLY A 550 -8.16 7.30 25.79
CA GLY A 550 -9.59 7.02 25.84
C GLY A 550 -10.28 7.59 27.07
N GLU A 551 -9.59 7.77 28.20
CA GLU A 551 -10.14 8.24 29.47
C GLU A 551 -10.11 9.77 29.62
N PHE A 552 -9.20 10.45 28.92
CA PHE A 552 -9.16 11.92 28.97
C PHE A 552 -9.96 12.61 27.86
N GLY A 553 -10.67 11.86 27.01
CA GLY A 553 -11.62 12.40 26.05
C GLY A 553 -11.27 12.16 24.58
N GLY A 554 -10.27 11.34 24.27
CA GLY A 554 -9.98 10.94 22.90
C GLY A 554 -11.00 9.94 22.36
N ASP A 555 -11.61 10.22 21.21
CA ASP A 555 -12.52 9.30 20.52
C ASP A 555 -11.77 8.33 19.60
N VAL A 556 -10.74 8.81 18.94
CA VAL A 556 -9.92 8.05 17.98
C VAL A 556 -8.45 8.39 18.18
N SER A 557 -7.58 7.37 18.05
CA SER A 557 -6.12 7.57 18.02
C SER A 557 -5.47 6.67 16.98
N HIS A 558 -4.36 7.10 16.42
CA HIS A 558 -3.39 6.16 15.88
C HIS A 558 -2.22 5.98 16.85
N LEU A 559 -1.59 4.82 16.82
CA LEU A 559 -0.46 4.49 17.67
C LEU A 559 0.73 4.09 16.78
N ASN A 560 1.91 4.62 17.09
CA ASN A 560 3.14 4.21 16.42
C ASN A 560 3.89 3.19 17.28
N LEU A 561 3.59 1.91 17.10
CA LEU A 561 4.18 0.83 17.90
C LEU A 561 5.71 0.83 17.83
N HIS A 562 6.27 1.17 16.67
CA HIS A 562 7.72 1.28 16.44
C HIS A 562 8.40 2.44 17.21
N LYS A 563 7.62 3.38 17.77
CA LYS A 563 8.13 4.45 18.63
C LYS A 563 7.98 4.11 20.11
N THR A 564 6.90 3.43 20.48
CA THR A 564 6.56 3.11 21.88
C THR A 564 7.15 1.78 22.33
N PHE A 565 7.13 0.77 21.48
CA PHE A 565 7.59 -0.60 21.78
C PHE A 565 8.78 -1.00 20.91
N CYS A 566 9.44 -2.11 21.28
CA CYS A 566 10.39 -2.77 20.41
C CYS A 566 9.64 -3.54 19.32
N ILE A 567 9.92 -3.21 18.06
CA ILE A 567 9.49 -3.99 16.92
C ILE A 567 10.65 -4.12 15.94
N PRO A 568 10.71 -5.17 15.11
CA PRO A 568 11.66 -5.24 14.03
C PRO A 568 11.48 -4.05 13.09
N HIS A 569 12.45 -3.15 13.04
CA HIS A 569 12.37 -1.94 12.22
C HIS A 569 12.29 -2.30 10.73
N GLY A 570 11.36 -1.66 10.01
CA GLY A 570 10.98 -1.95 8.63
C GLY A 570 9.53 -2.40 8.47
N TRP A 571 8.91 -2.79 9.57
CA TRP A 571 7.53 -3.24 9.66
C TRP A 571 6.77 -2.25 10.55
N ALA A 572 6.40 -1.09 10.01
CA ALA A 572 5.66 -0.10 10.77
C ALA A 572 4.17 -0.49 10.78
N TRP A 573 3.75 -1.10 11.88
CA TRP A 573 2.35 -1.32 12.18
C TRP A 573 1.81 -0.08 12.90
N ALA A 574 0.72 0.48 12.41
CA ALA A 574 0.00 1.55 13.09
C ALA A 574 -1.37 1.01 13.49
N PRO A 575 -1.58 0.64 14.75
CA PRO A 575 -2.89 0.17 15.20
C PRO A 575 -3.90 1.30 15.28
N TRP A 576 -5.11 0.97 15.02
CA TRP A 576 -6.28 1.84 15.00
C TRP A 576 -7.21 1.59 16.15
N ARG A 577 -8.02 2.60 16.39
CA ARG A 577 -8.96 2.45 17.43
C ARG A 577 -10.27 3.24 17.34
N TRP A 578 -11.31 2.62 17.94
CA TRP A 578 -12.66 3.12 18.00
C TRP A 578 -13.11 3.30 19.46
N ALA A 579 -13.73 4.42 19.80
CA ALA A 579 -14.50 4.55 21.01
C ALA A 579 -15.76 3.67 20.92
N SER A 580 -16.30 3.23 22.05
CA SER A 580 -17.46 2.34 22.11
C SER A 580 -18.68 2.82 21.33
N THR A 581 -18.79 4.13 21.11
CA THR A 581 -19.83 4.79 20.31
C THR A 581 -19.77 4.45 18.82
N TRP A 582 -18.65 3.98 18.30
CA TRP A 582 -18.38 3.74 16.88
C TRP A 582 -18.61 2.32 16.42
N CYS A 583 -18.61 1.36 17.35
CA CYS A 583 -18.76 -0.06 17.06
C CYS A 583 -20.08 -0.40 16.33
N ARG A 584 -21.09 0.49 16.40
CA ARG A 584 -22.39 0.29 15.74
C ARG A 584 -22.48 0.83 14.32
N THR A 585 -21.52 1.64 13.86
CA THR A 585 -21.56 2.33 12.57
C THR A 585 -20.51 1.87 11.56
N CYS A 586 -19.57 1.03 11.99
CA CYS A 586 -18.67 0.38 11.04
C CYS A 586 -19.41 -0.71 10.27
N PRO A 587 -19.40 -0.67 8.93
CA PRO A 587 -19.77 -1.86 8.18
C PRO A 587 -18.78 -2.97 8.53
N PRO A 588 -19.25 -4.22 8.74
CA PRO A 588 -18.34 -5.34 8.90
C PRO A 588 -17.42 -5.38 7.68
N ALA A 589 -16.13 -5.60 7.91
CA ALA A 589 -15.21 -5.93 6.83
C ALA A 589 -15.86 -7.11 6.08
N ARG A 590 -16.34 -6.88 4.87
CA ARG A 590 -16.83 -7.97 4.04
C ARG A 590 -15.62 -8.74 3.54
N PRO A 591 -15.71 -10.07 3.54
CA PRO A 591 -14.63 -10.94 3.11
C PRO A 591 -14.17 -10.66 1.69
#